data_cdb6c544e5f7fd3e36a8d19da644b294
#
_entry.id   cdb6c544e5f7fd3e36a8d19da644b294
#
_cell.length_a   1.000
_cell.length_b   1.000
_cell.length_c   1.000
_cell.angle_alpha   90.00
_cell.angle_beta   90.00
_cell.angle_gamma   90.00
#
_symmetry.space_group_name_H-M   'P 1'
#
loop_
_entity.id
_entity.type
_entity.pdbx_description
1 polymer ?
#
loop_
_entity_poly.entity_id
_entity_poly.type
_entity_poly.pdbx_seq_one_letter_code
_entity_poly.pdbx_strand_id
1 'polypeptide(L)'
;SENYIGSTVGIRYVASAAKNMGERRVMVEFNPNAANALSVEHPLLDCVGGVSLTRLLGTTDYNVINPQNDLTRADSEKLNLYVGRLNTLLEDMDEAGQVAVFYPIATVQALHDADSAHGSESGNKRSASDRLDSGFQALCRTLLQNDYLYSVLDDDSLCGATVANDGCLCVGAGAYRTV
;
A
#
# COMPACT_ATOMS: atom_id res chain seq x y z
N SER A 1 0.83 -3.63 17.13
CA SER A 1 1.23 -3.31 15.78
C SER A 1 0.19 -3.58 14.71
N GLU A 2 -1.09 -3.64 15.06
CA GLU A 2 -2.19 -3.76 14.08
C GLU A 2 -2.32 -2.53 13.17
N ASN A 3 -1.94 -1.35 13.66
CA ASN A 3 -2.02 -0.09 12.90
C ASN A 3 -1.03 -0.02 11.72
N TYR A 4 0.10 -0.71 11.80
CA TYR A 4 1.10 -0.73 10.72
C TYR A 4 0.58 -1.48 9.48
N ILE A 5 -0.18 -2.55 9.68
CA ILE A 5 -0.67 -3.40 8.58
C ILE A 5 -1.78 -2.70 7.78
N GLY A 6 -2.62 -1.88 8.41
CA GLY A 6 -3.62 -1.09 7.71
C GLY A 6 -3.01 -0.10 6.70
N SER A 7 -1.90 0.55 7.09
CA SER A 7 -1.17 1.46 6.21
C SER A 7 -0.49 0.75 5.04
N THR A 8 -0.02 -0.49 5.22
CA THR A 8 0.66 -1.27 4.16
C THR A 8 -0.28 -1.64 3.02
N VAL A 9 -1.53 -1.99 3.31
CA VAL A 9 -2.54 -2.27 2.29
C VAL A 9 -2.84 -1.02 1.47
N GLY A 10 -2.99 0.15 2.12
CA GLY A 10 -3.20 1.43 1.43
C GLY A 10 -2.06 1.79 0.46
N ILE A 11 -0.81 1.57 0.87
CA ILE A 11 0.35 1.79 0.00
C ILE A 11 0.30 0.87 -1.23
N ARG A 12 -0.07 -0.40 -1.03
CA ARG A 12 -0.21 -1.35 -2.15
C ARG A 12 -1.30 -0.97 -3.14
N TYR A 13 -2.39 -0.33 -2.69
CA TYR A 13 -3.41 0.23 -3.59
C TYR A 13 -2.80 1.27 -4.54
N VAL A 14 -2.13 2.27 -3.98
CA VAL A 14 -1.55 3.37 -4.77
C VAL A 14 -0.44 2.86 -5.69
N ALA A 15 0.43 1.98 -5.20
CA ALA A 15 1.51 1.40 -5.99
C ALA A 15 0.97 0.54 -7.14
N SER A 16 -0.10 -0.24 -6.90
CA SER A 16 -0.75 -1.04 -7.93
C SER A 16 -1.41 -0.17 -8.99
N ALA A 17 -2.11 0.88 -8.59
CA ALA A 17 -2.73 1.82 -9.52
C ALA A 17 -1.67 2.49 -10.40
N ALA A 18 -0.58 2.98 -9.83
CA ALA A 18 0.52 3.57 -10.57
C ALA A 18 1.11 2.58 -11.60
N LYS A 19 1.41 1.35 -11.17
CA LYS A 19 1.91 0.28 -12.04
C LYS A 19 0.95 -0.04 -13.19
N ASN A 20 -0.34 -0.16 -12.90
CA ASN A 20 -1.37 -0.45 -13.90
C ASN A 20 -1.55 0.69 -14.91
N MET A 21 -1.27 1.93 -14.50
CA MET A 21 -1.27 3.11 -15.37
C MET A 21 0.06 3.33 -16.11
N GLY A 22 1.07 2.50 -15.89
CA GLY A 22 2.41 2.66 -16.46
C GLY A 22 3.26 3.70 -15.78
N GLU A 23 2.86 4.17 -14.60
CA GLU A 23 3.61 5.15 -13.81
C GLU A 23 4.63 4.46 -12.90
N ARG A 24 5.79 5.11 -12.73
CA ARG A 24 6.87 4.57 -11.88
C ARG A 24 7.00 5.28 -10.53
N ARG A 25 6.33 6.42 -10.35
CA ARG A 25 6.49 7.24 -9.16
C ARG A 25 5.26 7.17 -8.26
N VAL A 26 5.51 6.81 -7.01
CA VAL A 26 4.51 6.75 -5.95
C VAL A 26 5.03 7.52 -4.75
N MET A 27 4.35 8.60 -4.40
CA MET A 27 4.68 9.41 -3.24
C MET A 27 3.78 9.06 -2.06
N VAL A 28 4.39 8.87 -0.91
CA VAL A 28 3.71 8.65 0.36
C VAL A 28 4.00 9.81 1.31
N GLU A 29 2.98 10.26 1.97
CA GLU A 29 3.10 11.14 3.11
C GLU A 29 3.59 10.32 4.32
N PHE A 30 4.81 10.59 4.74
CA PHE A 30 5.44 9.90 5.85
C PHE A 30 5.41 10.79 7.08
N ASN A 31 4.58 10.43 8.04
CA ASN A 31 4.53 11.08 9.34
C ASN A 31 5.10 10.13 10.40
N PRO A 32 6.37 10.28 10.79
CA PRO A 32 7.00 9.42 11.78
C PRO A 32 6.33 9.50 13.16
N ASN A 33 5.66 10.60 13.46
CA ASN A 33 4.99 10.83 14.74
C ASN A 33 3.52 10.38 14.75
N ALA A 34 2.98 9.95 13.61
CA ALA A 34 1.62 9.44 13.56
C ALA A 34 1.51 8.20 14.45
N ALA A 35 0.63 8.24 15.41
CA ALA A 35 0.30 7.13 16.30
C ALA A 35 1.41 6.70 17.29
N ASN A 36 2.29 7.59 17.73
CA ASN A 36 3.40 7.24 18.63
C ASN A 36 4.25 6.07 18.12
N ALA A 37 4.47 6.04 16.82
CA ALA A 37 5.11 4.91 16.14
C ALA A 37 6.62 4.87 16.35
N LEU A 38 7.25 6.00 16.70
CA LEU A 38 8.68 6.04 16.96
C LEU A 38 9.02 5.69 18.41
N SER A 39 10.04 4.88 18.59
CA SER A 39 10.64 4.71 19.90
C SER A 39 11.39 5.98 20.29
N VAL A 40 11.31 6.34 21.57
CA VAL A 40 12.07 7.48 22.11
C VAL A 40 13.58 7.23 22.03
N GLU A 41 13.99 5.97 21.99
CA GLU A 41 15.40 5.57 22.06
C GLU A 41 16.08 5.56 20.68
N HIS A 42 15.34 5.21 19.59
CA HIS A 42 15.93 5.01 18.26
C HIS A 42 15.07 5.57 17.12
N PRO A 43 14.71 6.86 17.12
CA PRO A 43 13.79 7.42 16.13
C PRO A 43 14.31 7.33 14.69
N LEU A 44 15.61 7.49 14.47
CA LEU A 44 16.19 7.34 13.13
C LEU A 44 16.05 5.91 12.61
N LEU A 45 16.27 4.91 13.45
CA LEU A 45 16.17 3.50 13.05
C LEU A 45 14.74 3.13 12.69
N ASP A 46 13.76 3.64 13.42
CA ASP A 46 12.35 3.45 13.13
C ASP A 46 11.96 4.09 11.80
N CYS A 47 12.46 5.31 11.52
CA CYS A 47 12.26 5.96 10.22
C CYS A 47 12.89 5.15 9.07
N VAL A 48 14.11 4.63 9.25
CA VAL A 48 14.77 3.78 8.25
C VAL A 48 13.96 2.51 8.01
N GLY A 49 13.45 1.88 9.05
CA GLY A 49 12.59 0.70 8.95
C GLY A 49 11.29 0.99 8.19
N GLY A 50 10.63 2.09 8.53
CA GLY A 50 9.40 2.53 7.86
C GLY A 50 9.61 2.85 6.37
N VAL A 51 10.66 3.58 6.05
CA VAL A 51 11.04 3.88 4.65
C VAL A 51 11.35 2.60 3.89
N SER A 52 12.12 1.68 4.47
CA SER A 52 12.48 0.41 3.83
C SER A 52 11.24 -0.42 3.53
N LEU A 53 10.33 -0.56 4.50
CA LEU A 53 9.09 -1.29 4.32
C LEU A 53 8.22 -0.67 3.23
N THR A 54 8.00 0.63 3.28
CA THR A 54 7.15 1.32 2.29
C THR A 54 7.77 1.29 0.90
N ARG A 55 9.11 1.30 0.79
CA ARG A 55 9.82 1.13 -0.48
C ARG A 55 9.62 -0.26 -1.08
N LEU A 56 9.67 -1.30 -0.26
CA LEU A 56 9.35 -2.67 -0.68
C LEU A 56 7.89 -2.80 -1.14
N LEU A 57 7.00 -1.97 -0.62
CA LEU A 57 5.60 -1.91 -1.01
C LEU A 57 5.32 -1.05 -2.25
N GLY A 58 6.36 -0.48 -2.87
CA GLY A 58 6.27 0.26 -4.13
C GLY A 58 6.34 1.78 -4.02
N THR A 59 6.61 2.35 -2.84
CA THR A 59 6.82 3.80 -2.68
C THR A 59 8.16 4.21 -3.27
N THR A 60 8.21 5.32 -3.99
CA THR A 60 9.43 5.88 -4.55
C THR A 60 9.82 7.22 -3.93
N ASP A 61 8.85 7.99 -3.51
CA ASP A 61 9.04 9.34 -3.02
C ASP A 61 8.37 9.52 -1.65
N TYR A 62 8.95 10.38 -0.82
CA TYR A 62 8.48 10.62 0.53
C TYR A 62 8.26 12.12 0.76
N ASN A 63 7.05 12.48 1.18
CA ASN A 63 6.79 13.77 1.77
C ASN A 63 6.79 13.61 3.29
N VAL A 64 7.85 14.07 3.94
CA VAL A 64 7.95 13.99 5.41
C VAL A 64 7.18 15.13 6.03
N ILE A 65 6.05 14.82 6.65
CA ILE A 65 5.25 15.79 7.38
C ILE A 65 5.74 15.85 8.82
N ASN A 66 5.93 17.07 9.25
CA ASN A 66 6.25 17.41 10.63
C ASN A 66 7.51 16.73 11.19
N PRO A 67 8.70 17.09 10.71
CA PRO A 67 9.95 16.62 11.30
C PRO A 67 10.17 17.20 12.70
N GLN A 68 9.13 17.74 13.33
CA GLN A 68 9.28 18.43 14.62
C GLN A 68 9.70 17.43 15.69
N ASN A 69 10.89 17.64 16.15
CA ASN A 69 11.47 17.31 17.45
C ASN A 69 12.06 15.92 17.65
N ASP A 70 11.79 14.91 16.85
CA ASP A 70 12.28 13.56 17.12
C ASP A 70 13.53 13.19 16.30
N LEU A 71 13.74 13.84 15.16
CA LEU A 71 14.98 13.70 14.37
C LEU A 71 15.83 14.96 14.49
N THR A 72 17.07 14.79 14.88
CA THR A 72 18.05 15.89 14.77
C THR A 72 18.31 16.21 13.30
N ARG A 73 18.88 17.40 13.02
CA ARG A 73 19.30 17.75 11.65
C ARG A 73 20.25 16.70 11.07
N ALA A 74 21.20 16.23 11.87
CA ALA A 74 22.15 15.19 11.45
C ALA A 74 21.45 13.86 11.11
N ASP A 75 20.41 13.49 11.85
CA ASP A 75 19.64 12.28 11.57
C ASP A 75 18.77 12.43 10.33
N SER A 76 18.20 13.60 10.11
CA SER A 76 17.47 13.92 8.87
C SER A 76 18.39 13.85 7.64
N GLU A 77 19.62 14.34 7.74
CA GLU A 77 20.62 14.24 6.66
C GLU A 77 20.99 12.76 6.38
N LYS A 78 21.14 11.94 7.42
CA LYS A 78 21.38 10.48 7.26
C LYS A 78 20.19 9.77 6.63
N LEU A 79 18.96 10.09 7.05
CA LEU A 79 17.75 9.52 6.49
C LEU A 79 17.62 9.87 5.00
N ASN A 80 17.83 11.14 4.63
CA ASN A 80 17.78 11.58 3.24
C ASN A 80 18.84 10.87 2.38
N LEU A 81 20.05 10.71 2.90
CA LEU A 81 21.11 9.97 2.20
C LEU A 81 20.74 8.49 2.03
N TYR A 82 20.12 7.88 3.05
CA TYR A 82 19.62 6.51 2.99
C TYR A 82 18.54 6.35 1.91
N VAL A 83 17.54 7.22 1.91
CA VAL A 83 16.46 7.23 0.89
C VAL A 83 17.04 7.37 -0.52
N GLY A 84 17.96 8.32 -0.72
CA GLY A 84 18.60 8.52 -2.02
C GLY A 84 19.33 7.28 -2.51
N ARG A 85 20.12 6.64 -1.65
CA ARG A 85 20.84 5.40 -1.98
C ARG A 85 19.90 4.24 -2.27
N LEU A 86 18.83 4.09 -1.48
CA LEU A 86 17.84 3.06 -1.67
C LEU A 86 17.09 3.24 -3.00
N ASN A 87 16.72 4.46 -3.35
CA ASN A 87 16.10 4.76 -4.63
C ASN A 87 17.03 4.47 -5.80
N THR A 88 18.29 4.91 -5.74
CA THR A 88 19.27 4.59 -6.79
C THR A 88 19.47 3.09 -6.95
N LEU A 89 19.52 2.33 -5.85
CA LEU A 89 19.68 0.88 -5.90
C LEU A 89 18.49 0.19 -6.58
N LEU A 90 17.28 0.71 -6.40
CA LEU A 90 16.04 0.08 -6.84
C LEU A 90 15.40 0.78 -8.05
N GLU A 91 16.09 1.73 -8.69
CA GLU A 91 15.55 2.56 -9.78
C GLU A 91 15.11 1.72 -11.00
N ASP A 92 15.93 0.73 -11.36
CA ASP A 92 15.71 -0.13 -12.52
C ASP A 92 15.14 -1.51 -12.16
N MET A 93 14.74 -1.70 -10.90
CA MET A 93 14.19 -2.99 -10.46
C MET A 93 12.69 -3.02 -10.67
N ASP A 94 12.24 -4.05 -11.38
CA ASP A 94 10.83 -4.36 -11.48
C ASP A 94 10.38 -5.25 -10.32
N GLU A 95 9.16 -5.03 -9.88
CA GLU A 95 8.54 -5.84 -8.85
C GLU A 95 8.26 -7.26 -9.39
N ALA A 96 8.84 -8.26 -8.74
CA ALA A 96 8.69 -9.66 -9.12
C ALA A 96 7.30 -10.27 -8.80
N GLY A 97 6.40 -9.51 -8.18
CA GLY A 97 5.06 -9.97 -7.76
C GLY A 97 4.20 -10.33 -8.98
N GLN A 98 3.80 -11.62 -9.05
CA GLN A 98 2.93 -12.17 -10.10
C GLN A 98 1.52 -12.47 -9.59
N VAL A 99 1.19 -12.02 -8.39
CA VAL A 99 -0.11 -12.18 -7.77
C VAL A 99 -0.89 -10.89 -7.88
N ALA A 100 -2.13 -10.97 -8.33
CA ALA A 100 -3.08 -9.87 -8.25
C ALA A 100 -4.22 -10.24 -7.32
N VAL A 101 -4.80 -9.26 -6.66
CA VAL A 101 -6.01 -9.39 -5.84
C VAL A 101 -7.07 -8.47 -6.42
N PHE A 102 -8.19 -9.03 -6.80
CA PHE A 102 -9.32 -8.25 -7.31
C PHE A 102 -10.06 -7.56 -6.16
N TYR A 103 -10.27 -6.25 -6.30
CA TYR A 103 -11.09 -5.47 -5.40
C TYR A 103 -12.31 -4.92 -6.17
N PRO A 104 -13.52 -5.43 -5.93
CA PRO A 104 -14.72 -5.07 -6.66
C PRO A 104 -15.25 -3.71 -6.19
N ILE A 105 -14.56 -2.62 -6.52
CA ILE A 105 -14.86 -1.29 -6.03
C ILE A 105 -16.26 -0.82 -6.43
N ALA A 106 -16.71 -1.14 -7.65
CA ALA A 106 -18.05 -0.79 -8.11
C ALA A 106 -19.13 -1.48 -7.25
N THR A 107 -18.92 -2.74 -6.89
CA THR A 107 -19.83 -3.47 -5.99
C THR A 107 -19.81 -2.90 -4.58
N VAL A 108 -18.63 -2.56 -4.06
CA VAL A 108 -18.48 -1.96 -2.72
C VAL A 108 -19.21 -0.62 -2.67
N GLN A 109 -19.05 0.22 -3.69
CA GLN A 109 -19.74 1.51 -3.79
C GLN A 109 -21.26 1.35 -3.89
N ALA A 110 -21.74 0.38 -4.69
CA ALA A 110 -23.17 0.12 -4.85
C ALA A 110 -23.82 -0.43 -3.55
N LEU A 111 -23.05 -1.11 -2.71
CA LEU A 111 -23.51 -1.67 -1.44
C LEU A 111 -23.28 -0.71 -0.26
N HIS A 112 -22.63 0.43 -0.51
CA HIS A 112 -22.38 1.41 0.54
C HIS A 112 -23.66 2.11 0.94
N ASP A 113 -24.01 1.99 2.21
CA ASP A 113 -25.15 2.68 2.81
C ASP A 113 -24.65 3.85 3.65
N ALA A 114 -24.86 5.06 3.13
CA ALA A 114 -24.41 6.29 3.78
C ALA A 114 -25.09 6.51 5.15
N ASP A 115 -26.31 5.99 5.34
CA ASP A 115 -27.04 6.14 6.61
C ASP A 115 -26.45 5.23 7.70
N SER A 116 -25.83 4.12 7.32
CA SER A 116 -25.14 3.23 8.27
C SER A 116 -23.86 3.85 8.86
N ALA A 117 -23.24 4.81 8.15
CA ALA A 117 -22.04 5.50 8.58
C ALA A 117 -22.30 6.53 9.70
N HIS A 118 -23.54 6.96 9.90
CA HIS A 118 -23.92 7.99 10.90
C HIS A 118 -24.46 7.42 12.22
N GLY A 119 -24.13 6.16 12.56
CA GLY A 119 -24.29 5.67 13.93
C GLY A 119 -25.73 5.66 14.42
N SER A 120 -26.69 5.15 13.66
CA SER A 120 -27.97 4.78 14.25
C SER A 120 -27.72 3.60 15.18
N GLU A 121 -28.18 3.71 16.42
CA GLU A 121 -28.02 2.75 17.54
C GLU A 121 -28.62 1.35 17.31
N SER A 122 -28.78 0.95 16.07
CA SER A 122 -29.33 -0.36 15.71
C SER A 122 -28.19 -1.35 15.48
N GLY A 123 -27.75 -1.93 16.57
CA GLY A 123 -27.10 -3.24 16.73
C GLY A 123 -26.25 -3.75 15.59
N ASN A 124 -24.91 -3.49 15.64
CA ASN A 124 -23.81 -4.42 15.28
C ASN A 124 -23.93 -5.29 14.01
N LYS A 125 -24.67 -4.90 13.00
CA LYS A 125 -24.67 -5.56 11.70
C LYS A 125 -23.77 -4.79 10.74
N ARG A 126 -22.55 -5.32 10.53
CA ARG A 126 -21.67 -4.82 9.46
C ARG A 126 -22.44 -4.85 8.13
N SER A 127 -22.37 -3.76 7.37
CA SER A 127 -22.95 -3.68 6.03
C SER A 127 -22.35 -4.73 5.10
N ALA A 128 -22.96 -4.96 3.95
CA ALA A 128 -22.39 -5.87 2.95
C ALA A 128 -21.06 -5.34 2.42
N SER A 129 -20.94 -4.02 2.24
CA SER A 129 -19.69 -3.35 1.86
C SER A 129 -18.60 -3.54 2.90
N ASP A 130 -18.90 -3.39 4.21
CA ASP A 130 -17.92 -3.60 5.28
C ASP A 130 -17.39 -5.03 5.32
N ARG A 131 -18.23 -6.02 5.02
CA ARG A 131 -17.81 -7.43 4.96
C ARG A 131 -16.89 -7.70 3.79
N LEU A 132 -17.18 -7.15 2.60
CA LEU A 132 -16.31 -7.26 1.44
C LEU A 132 -14.96 -6.60 1.69
N ASP A 133 -14.96 -5.37 2.20
CA ASP A 133 -13.73 -4.65 2.51
C ASP A 133 -12.90 -5.37 3.58
N SER A 134 -13.54 -5.84 4.66
CA SER A 134 -12.85 -6.61 5.70
C SER A 134 -12.25 -7.92 5.17
N GLY A 135 -12.97 -8.63 4.29
CA GLY A 135 -12.49 -9.85 3.65
C GLY A 135 -11.29 -9.59 2.75
N PHE A 136 -11.37 -8.55 1.93
CA PHE A 136 -10.27 -8.12 1.07
C PHE A 136 -9.03 -7.74 1.90
N GLN A 137 -9.19 -6.92 2.93
CA GLN A 137 -8.08 -6.54 3.81
C GLN A 137 -7.46 -7.75 4.52
N ALA A 138 -8.29 -8.71 4.95
CA ALA A 138 -7.79 -9.95 5.56
C ALA A 138 -6.96 -10.78 4.57
N LEU A 139 -7.41 -10.91 3.33
CA LEU A 139 -6.66 -11.59 2.26
C LEU A 139 -5.32 -10.90 2.01
N CYS A 140 -5.34 -9.58 1.83
CA CYS A 140 -4.13 -8.77 1.61
C CYS A 140 -3.11 -8.91 2.73
N ARG A 141 -3.57 -8.90 3.99
CA ARG A 141 -2.72 -9.13 5.16
C ARG A 141 -2.12 -10.54 5.15
N THR A 142 -2.93 -11.54 4.83
CA THR A 142 -2.47 -12.94 4.79
C THR A 142 -1.39 -13.12 3.72
N LEU A 143 -1.54 -12.51 2.56
CA LEU A 143 -0.52 -12.54 1.51
C LEU A 143 0.80 -11.92 2.00
N LEU A 144 0.75 -10.71 2.55
CA LEU A 144 1.96 -10.06 3.07
C LEU A 144 2.61 -10.82 4.23
N GLN A 145 1.83 -11.43 5.12
CA GLN A 145 2.34 -12.24 6.23
C GLN A 145 3.03 -13.54 5.77
N ASN A 146 2.73 -13.98 4.54
CA ASN A 146 3.35 -15.15 3.93
C ASN A 146 4.34 -14.76 2.80
N ASP A 147 4.87 -13.53 2.84
CA ASP A 147 5.87 -13.00 1.91
C ASP A 147 5.42 -12.94 0.44
N TYR A 148 4.11 -12.94 0.19
CA TYR A 148 3.57 -12.72 -1.15
C TYR A 148 3.31 -11.24 -1.39
N LEU A 149 4.08 -10.65 -2.29
CA LEU A 149 3.79 -9.33 -2.82
C LEU A 149 2.69 -9.44 -3.88
N TYR A 150 1.70 -8.57 -3.78
CA TYR A 150 0.54 -8.57 -4.70
C TYR A 150 0.29 -7.19 -5.27
N SER A 151 -0.37 -7.14 -6.41
CA SER A 151 -1.00 -5.92 -6.93
C SER A 151 -2.51 -5.97 -6.76
N VAL A 152 -3.13 -4.81 -6.66
CA VAL A 152 -4.59 -4.69 -6.60
C VAL A 152 -5.12 -4.35 -7.98
N LEU A 153 -6.13 -5.07 -8.42
CA LEU A 153 -6.87 -4.81 -9.65
C LEU A 153 -8.32 -4.43 -9.29
N ASP A 154 -8.85 -3.45 -9.98
CA ASP A 154 -10.25 -3.05 -9.91
C ASP A 154 -11.03 -3.49 -11.15
N ASP A 155 -12.32 -3.13 -11.21
CA ASP A 155 -13.20 -3.47 -12.33
C ASP A 155 -12.67 -2.92 -13.66
N ASP A 156 -12.20 -1.67 -13.68
CA ASP A 156 -11.68 -1.02 -14.89
C ASP A 156 -10.36 -1.67 -15.36
N SER A 157 -9.48 -2.00 -14.41
CA SER A 157 -8.24 -2.72 -14.68
C SER A 157 -8.49 -4.07 -15.34
N LEU A 158 -9.50 -4.82 -14.86
CA LEU A 158 -9.87 -6.10 -15.46
C LEU A 158 -10.52 -5.95 -16.84
N CYS A 159 -11.36 -4.92 -17.03
CA CYS A 159 -11.97 -4.65 -18.34
C CYS A 159 -10.93 -4.30 -19.41
N GLY A 160 -9.84 -3.66 -19.03
CA GLY A 160 -8.71 -3.31 -19.91
C GLY A 160 -7.63 -4.40 -20.04
N ALA A 161 -7.77 -5.51 -19.32
CA ALA A 161 -6.76 -6.57 -19.29
C ALA A 161 -6.70 -7.36 -20.59
N THR A 162 -5.49 -7.88 -20.89
CA THR A 162 -5.25 -8.82 -21.97
C THR A 162 -4.59 -10.08 -21.43
N VAL A 163 -4.74 -11.20 -22.15
CA VAL A 163 -4.06 -12.45 -21.77
C VAL A 163 -2.92 -12.69 -22.73
N ALA A 164 -1.72 -12.78 -22.21
CA ALA A 164 -0.52 -13.10 -22.99
C ALA A 164 -0.48 -14.58 -23.40
N ASN A 165 0.38 -14.94 -24.37
CA ASN A 165 0.48 -16.30 -24.90
C ASN A 165 0.91 -17.33 -23.83
N ASP A 166 1.57 -16.90 -22.78
CA ASP A 166 1.99 -17.74 -21.65
C ASP A 166 0.92 -17.88 -20.55
N GLY A 167 -0.29 -17.32 -20.79
CA GLY A 167 -1.42 -17.36 -19.87
C GLY A 167 -1.40 -16.29 -18.78
N CYS A 168 -0.43 -15.36 -18.79
CA CYS A 168 -0.42 -14.25 -17.85
C CYS A 168 -1.50 -13.22 -18.18
N LEU A 169 -2.19 -12.72 -17.15
CA LEU A 169 -3.08 -11.56 -17.26
C LEU A 169 -2.22 -10.29 -17.26
N CYS A 170 -2.31 -9.49 -18.31
CA CYS A 170 -1.55 -8.25 -18.45
C CYS A 170 -2.46 -7.04 -18.26
N VAL A 171 -2.04 -6.14 -17.36
CA VAL A 171 -2.72 -4.87 -17.05
C VAL A 171 -1.65 -3.78 -16.93
N GLY A 172 -1.67 -2.80 -17.85
CA GLY A 172 -0.62 -1.78 -17.91
C GLY A 172 0.78 -2.40 -17.98
N ALA A 173 1.64 -2.08 -17.04
CA ALA A 173 2.98 -2.67 -16.92
C ALA A 173 3.00 -3.97 -16.05
N GLY A 174 1.87 -4.40 -15.52
CA GLY A 174 1.76 -5.60 -14.69
C GLY A 174 1.49 -6.85 -15.50
N ALA A 175 2.10 -7.99 -15.11
CA ALA A 175 1.81 -9.32 -15.64
C ALA A 175 1.57 -10.28 -14.46
N TYR A 176 0.41 -10.91 -14.42
CA TYR A 176 -0.06 -11.67 -13.27
C TYR A 176 -0.38 -13.11 -13.66
N ARG A 177 0.15 -14.07 -12.91
CA ARG A 177 -0.12 -15.51 -13.09
C ARG A 177 -1.26 -16.02 -12.22
N THR A 178 -1.55 -15.28 -11.16
CA THR A 178 -2.60 -15.61 -10.18
C THR A 178 -3.43 -14.36 -9.92
N VAL A 179 -4.73 -14.50 -10.02
CA VAL A 179 -5.72 -13.45 -9.72
C VAL A 179 -6.74 -14.00 -8.74
#